data_de975028b964d27e08e4f27438bc6e41
#
_entry.id   de975028b964d27e08e4f27438bc6e41
#
_cell.length_a   1.000
_cell.length_b   1.000
_cell.length_c   1.000
_cell.angle_alpha   90.00
_cell.angle_beta   90.00
_cell.angle_gamma   90.00
#
_symmetry.space_group_name_H-M   'P 1'
#
loop_
_entity.id
_entity.type
_entity.pdbx_description
1 polymer ?
#
loop_
_entity_poly.entity_id
_entity_poly.type
_entity_poly.pdbx_seq_one_letter_code
_entity_poly.pdbx_strand_id
1 'polypeptide(L)'
;DGGVFTIQKAANAQPEIWIEPQGNMGNRALQYLAAHGLAMRAGGVVRNILLPEWGIDAPAPPPDPARAAGTGVNRYQFDSAGLADCLRRGAIDAVRIESFTFHLDHYPPRAVCKTLFGPAKGGEDATGFGPDILVCSIRGGEILTGIHPDYLLLPPAYYQSLADRTGLKLVFHGQLGDDAYTQSLRDAFPSAEFCPSRGPGHDFETLRRSANIVLAISTFSWLAAWLSEAQRVFVPIAGMFNPVQHPDQLYLALDEPGYEYDLFPYAQAVDLFTAPEHFARLQALLASAMRPVTREEVAQIIARSARLGKGRVLTGGFDPAFYTRTYGDAAAYSGAALEHYMTIGWPDRRLPLAFDAYFYIAAYPDAAMAVAEGHFATPLEHFLAVGYGLGYKPKAYT
;
A
#
# COMPACT_ATOMS: atom_id res chain seq x y z
N ASP A 1 39.40 27.00 -31.34
CA ASP A 1 38.54 26.02 -32.04
C ASP A 1 37.75 25.27 -31.02
N GLY A 2 36.55 25.79 -30.71
CA GLY A 2 35.60 25.17 -29.85
C GLY A 2 34.76 24.14 -30.64
N GLY A 3 35.14 22.88 -30.57
CA GLY A 3 34.36 21.80 -31.17
C GLY A 3 33.03 21.71 -30.48
N VAL A 4 31.97 22.15 -31.14
CA VAL A 4 30.58 21.86 -30.76
C VAL A 4 30.35 20.38 -31.05
N PHE A 5 30.36 19.54 -30.00
CA PHE A 5 29.90 18.17 -30.11
C PHE A 5 28.39 18.19 -30.32
N THR A 6 27.95 18.13 -31.54
CA THR A 6 26.57 17.83 -31.87
C THR A 6 26.40 16.34 -31.63
N ILE A 7 25.72 15.95 -30.53
CA ILE A 7 25.27 14.59 -30.34
C ILE A 7 24.24 14.37 -31.44
N GLN A 8 24.65 13.69 -32.52
CA GLN A 8 23.68 13.20 -33.51
C GLN A 8 22.80 12.16 -32.85
N LYS A 9 21.58 12.56 -32.52
CA LYS A 9 20.51 11.66 -32.15
C LYS A 9 20.38 10.62 -33.26
N ALA A 10 20.42 9.32 -32.91
CA ALA A 10 19.97 8.28 -33.83
C ALA A 10 18.51 8.60 -34.16
N ALA A 11 18.26 9.08 -35.36
CA ALA A 11 16.93 9.43 -35.81
C ALA A 11 16.08 8.15 -35.74
N ASN A 12 14.96 8.19 -34.97
CA ASN A 12 13.90 7.20 -34.88
C ASN A 12 14.07 5.98 -33.94
N ALA A 13 14.92 5.99 -32.93
CA ALA A 13 14.80 4.97 -31.88
C ALA A 13 13.60 5.30 -30.97
N GLN A 14 12.64 4.38 -30.90
CA GLN A 14 11.47 4.51 -30.03
C GLN A 14 11.95 4.49 -28.56
N PRO A 15 11.43 5.36 -27.68
CA PRO A 15 11.79 5.34 -26.25
C PRO A 15 11.53 3.99 -25.60
N GLU A 16 12.44 3.56 -24.71
CA GLU A 16 12.31 2.27 -24.04
C GLU A 16 11.99 2.45 -22.56
N ILE A 17 10.99 1.71 -22.06
CA ILE A 17 10.66 1.61 -20.66
C ILE A 17 11.00 0.19 -20.20
N TRP A 18 12.13 0.07 -19.51
CA TRP A 18 12.68 -1.21 -19.06
C TRP A 18 12.25 -1.50 -17.62
N ILE A 19 11.72 -2.70 -17.36
CA ILE A 19 11.29 -3.13 -16.03
C ILE A 19 12.36 -4.01 -15.41
N GLU A 20 12.71 -3.78 -14.15
CA GLU A 20 13.37 -4.75 -13.29
C GLU A 20 12.30 -5.46 -12.47
N PRO A 21 11.91 -6.71 -12.83
CA PRO A 21 10.78 -7.37 -12.20
C PRO A 21 11.04 -7.65 -10.72
N GLN A 22 10.14 -7.22 -9.85
CA GLN A 22 10.27 -7.38 -8.40
C GLN A 22 9.00 -7.97 -7.78
N GLY A 23 9.20 -8.77 -6.75
CA GLY A 23 8.12 -9.34 -5.94
C GLY A 23 7.30 -10.40 -6.68
N ASN A 24 6.11 -10.65 -6.13
CA ASN A 24 5.18 -11.67 -6.62
C ASN A 24 4.30 -11.15 -7.77
N MET A 25 3.42 -12.00 -8.27
CA MET A 25 2.49 -11.80 -9.39
C MET A 25 1.86 -10.38 -9.40
N GLY A 26 1.21 -9.97 -8.30
CA GLY A 26 0.56 -8.66 -8.22
C GLY A 26 1.54 -7.50 -8.38
N ASN A 27 2.70 -7.56 -7.73
CA ASN A 27 3.71 -6.50 -7.78
C ASN A 27 4.29 -6.33 -9.18
N ARG A 28 4.64 -7.43 -9.87
CA ARG A 28 5.16 -7.41 -11.24
C ARG A 28 4.12 -6.89 -12.23
N ALA A 29 2.86 -7.26 -12.05
CA ALA A 29 1.77 -6.75 -12.89
C ALA A 29 1.57 -5.24 -12.71
N LEU A 30 1.69 -4.70 -11.49
CA LEU A 30 1.62 -3.25 -11.24
C LEU A 30 2.81 -2.51 -11.86
N GLN A 31 4.03 -3.07 -11.81
CA GLN A 31 5.18 -2.53 -12.56
C GLN A 31 4.91 -2.49 -14.07
N TYR A 32 4.32 -3.55 -14.61
CA TYR A 32 3.95 -3.64 -16.03
C TYR A 32 2.91 -2.58 -16.41
N LEU A 33 1.88 -2.36 -15.56
CA LEU A 33 0.90 -1.29 -15.78
C LEU A 33 1.55 0.10 -15.77
N ALA A 34 2.43 0.36 -14.82
CA ALA A 34 3.13 1.65 -14.76
C ALA A 34 4.05 1.87 -15.96
N ALA A 35 4.76 0.83 -16.41
CA ALA A 35 5.58 0.89 -17.60
C ALA A 35 4.73 1.18 -18.86
N HIS A 36 3.57 0.54 -18.99
CA HIS A 36 2.64 0.82 -20.09
C HIS A 36 2.07 2.24 -20.03
N GLY A 37 1.72 2.74 -18.84
CA GLY A 37 1.26 4.11 -18.66
C GLY A 37 2.31 5.13 -19.10
N LEU A 38 3.58 4.91 -18.75
CA LEU A 38 4.68 5.76 -19.18
C LEU A 38 4.93 5.62 -20.70
N ALA A 39 4.93 4.38 -21.24
CA ALA A 39 5.11 4.12 -22.66
C ALA A 39 4.03 4.81 -23.50
N MET A 40 2.76 4.74 -23.11
CA MET A 40 1.66 5.44 -23.79
C MET A 40 1.88 6.97 -23.82
N ARG A 41 2.31 7.56 -22.69
CA ARG A 41 2.59 9.00 -22.61
C ARG A 41 3.79 9.43 -23.45
N ALA A 42 4.80 8.56 -23.54
CA ALA A 42 6.08 8.85 -24.22
C ALA A 42 6.12 8.44 -25.69
N GLY A 43 5.17 7.65 -26.18
CA GLY A 43 5.24 6.98 -27.47
C GLY A 43 6.32 5.89 -27.50
N GLY A 44 6.58 5.23 -26.38
CA GLY A 44 7.64 4.25 -26.18
C GLY A 44 7.16 2.80 -26.21
N VAL A 45 8.10 1.90 -25.93
CA VAL A 45 7.87 0.44 -25.81
C VAL A 45 8.32 -0.07 -24.45
N VAL A 46 7.59 -1.05 -23.91
CA VAL A 46 7.95 -1.74 -22.68
C VAL A 46 8.91 -2.88 -22.95
N ARG A 47 9.94 -3.03 -22.12
CA ARG A 47 11.00 -4.04 -22.25
C ARG A 47 11.16 -4.83 -20.93
N ASN A 48 11.75 -6.01 -21.04
CA ASN A 48 12.06 -6.93 -19.94
C ASN A 48 10.83 -7.30 -19.10
N ILE A 49 9.81 -7.80 -19.77
CA ILE A 49 8.55 -8.21 -19.12
C ILE A 49 8.71 -9.62 -18.57
N LEU A 50 8.26 -9.85 -17.33
CA LEU A 50 8.24 -11.15 -16.67
C LEU A 50 6.89 -11.36 -15.98
N LEU A 51 5.91 -11.87 -16.72
CA LEU A 51 4.56 -12.17 -16.26
C LEU A 51 4.14 -13.57 -16.73
N PRO A 52 4.82 -14.63 -16.25
CA PRO A 52 4.55 -16.00 -16.68
C PRO A 52 3.13 -16.45 -16.39
N GLU A 53 2.49 -15.85 -15.40
CA GLU A 53 1.10 -16.12 -15.00
C GLU A 53 0.10 -15.79 -16.12
N TRP A 54 0.45 -14.87 -17.01
CA TRP A 54 -0.36 -14.53 -18.19
C TRP A 54 0.28 -14.94 -19.51
N GLY A 55 1.45 -15.61 -19.45
CA GLY A 55 2.20 -15.93 -20.66
C GLY A 55 2.79 -14.69 -21.34
N ILE A 56 2.99 -13.62 -20.61
CA ILE A 56 3.57 -12.37 -21.11
C ILE A 56 5.02 -12.28 -20.62
N ASP A 57 5.91 -12.96 -21.31
CA ASP A 57 7.33 -12.96 -21.01
C ASP A 57 8.12 -12.46 -22.22
N ALA A 58 8.84 -11.37 -22.06
CA ALA A 58 9.69 -10.79 -23.08
C ALA A 58 10.99 -10.27 -22.42
N PRO A 59 11.90 -11.17 -22.05
CA PRO A 59 13.16 -10.77 -21.40
C PRO A 59 13.99 -9.92 -22.37
N ALA A 60 14.63 -8.89 -21.82
CA ALA A 60 15.52 -8.02 -22.58
C ALA A 60 16.73 -7.62 -21.73
N PRO A 61 17.91 -7.41 -22.32
CA PRO A 61 19.05 -6.89 -21.59
C PRO A 61 18.73 -5.47 -21.09
N PRO A 62 19.31 -5.04 -19.93
CA PRO A 62 19.14 -3.69 -19.46
C PRO A 62 19.70 -2.68 -20.47
N PRO A 63 19.09 -1.50 -20.60
CA PRO A 63 19.63 -0.43 -21.44
C PRO A 63 20.97 0.05 -20.90
N ASP A 64 21.79 0.60 -21.76
CA ASP A 64 23.05 1.23 -21.38
C ASP A 64 22.78 2.31 -20.30
N PRO A 65 23.43 2.23 -19.13
CA PRO A 65 23.25 3.20 -18.06
C PRO A 65 23.49 4.65 -18.47
N ALA A 66 24.36 4.90 -19.47
CA ALA A 66 24.61 6.23 -20.01
C ALA A 66 23.40 6.81 -20.77
N ARG A 67 22.46 5.96 -21.19
CA ARG A 67 21.28 6.32 -22.00
C ARG A 67 19.95 6.21 -21.20
N ALA A 68 19.99 5.66 -20.00
CA ALA A 68 18.80 5.38 -19.20
C ALA A 68 18.78 6.25 -17.95
N ALA A 69 17.61 6.80 -17.62
CA ALA A 69 17.33 7.36 -16.32
C ALA A 69 16.75 6.26 -15.38
N GLY A 70 17.26 6.19 -14.16
CA GLY A 70 16.64 5.38 -13.10
C GLY A 70 15.43 6.11 -12.53
N THR A 71 14.33 5.39 -12.29
CA THR A 71 13.32 5.86 -11.36
C THR A 71 13.79 5.47 -9.97
N GLY A 72 13.79 6.39 -9.01
CA GLY A 72 14.39 6.15 -7.69
C GLY A 72 13.96 4.84 -7.05
N VAL A 73 14.92 3.99 -6.72
CA VAL A 73 14.78 2.60 -6.28
C VAL A 73 13.84 2.42 -5.07
N ASN A 74 13.64 3.43 -4.27
CA ASN A 74 12.83 3.41 -3.04
C ASN A 74 11.56 4.26 -3.12
N ARG A 75 11.09 4.58 -4.32
CA ARG A 75 9.90 5.44 -4.50
C ARG A 75 8.84 4.71 -5.29
N TYR A 76 7.67 4.61 -4.71
CA TYR A 76 6.49 4.07 -5.38
C TYR A 76 5.87 5.07 -6.35
N GLN A 77 6.06 6.37 -6.10
CA GLN A 77 5.62 7.48 -6.94
C GLN A 77 6.82 8.14 -7.65
N PHE A 78 6.65 8.46 -8.93
CA PHE A 78 7.63 9.19 -9.73
C PHE A 78 6.92 10.20 -10.66
N ASP A 79 7.65 11.19 -11.14
CA ASP A 79 7.13 12.16 -12.12
C ASP A 79 6.99 11.53 -13.51
N SER A 80 5.91 10.79 -13.74
CA SER A 80 5.65 10.12 -15.02
C SER A 80 5.43 11.12 -16.17
N ALA A 81 4.91 12.32 -15.90
CA ALA A 81 4.70 13.35 -16.91
C ALA A 81 6.04 13.98 -17.35
N GLY A 82 6.89 14.33 -16.40
CA GLY A 82 8.22 14.86 -16.68
C GLY A 82 9.11 13.84 -17.38
N LEU A 83 9.10 12.56 -16.96
CA LEU A 83 9.84 11.50 -17.64
C LEU A 83 9.35 11.27 -19.08
N ALA A 84 8.03 11.26 -19.29
CA ALA A 84 7.46 11.13 -20.64
C ALA A 84 7.87 12.30 -21.54
N ASP A 85 7.93 13.51 -20.99
CA ASP A 85 8.37 14.68 -21.74
C ASP A 85 9.87 14.61 -22.09
N CYS A 86 10.73 14.19 -21.16
CA CYS A 86 12.15 13.95 -21.41
C CYS A 86 12.36 12.89 -22.51
N LEU A 87 11.61 11.79 -22.48
CA LEU A 87 11.66 10.75 -23.50
C LEU A 87 11.22 11.28 -24.88
N ARG A 88 10.08 11.99 -24.95
CA ARG A 88 9.56 12.54 -26.22
C ARG A 88 10.53 13.53 -26.86
N ARG A 89 11.18 14.37 -26.04
CA ARG A 89 12.18 15.34 -26.53
C ARG A 89 13.53 14.69 -26.81
N GLY A 90 13.72 13.42 -26.44
CA GLY A 90 14.99 12.72 -26.58
C GLY A 90 16.09 13.28 -25.67
N ALA A 91 15.73 13.87 -24.55
CA ALA A 91 16.69 14.22 -23.49
C ALA A 91 17.25 12.95 -22.82
N ILE A 92 16.44 11.88 -22.77
CA ILE A 92 16.82 10.53 -22.41
C ILE A 92 16.19 9.55 -23.41
N ASP A 93 16.81 8.40 -23.63
CA ASP A 93 16.33 7.37 -24.57
C ASP A 93 15.56 6.24 -23.88
N ALA A 94 15.83 6.03 -22.59
CA ALA A 94 15.19 4.96 -21.82
C ALA A 94 14.96 5.37 -20.36
N VAL A 95 13.97 4.70 -19.73
CA VAL A 95 13.72 4.75 -18.28
C VAL A 95 13.78 3.33 -17.73
N ARG A 96 14.49 3.11 -16.62
CA ARG A 96 14.51 1.86 -15.86
C ARG A 96 13.59 1.97 -14.65
N ILE A 97 12.57 1.13 -14.58
CA ILE A 97 11.69 0.99 -13.42
C ILE A 97 12.28 -0.10 -12.51
N GLU A 98 12.92 0.33 -11.44
CA GLU A 98 13.64 -0.52 -10.47
C GLU A 98 12.94 -0.61 -9.12
N SER A 99 11.72 -0.07 -8.99
CA SER A 99 10.94 -0.06 -7.76
C SER A 99 9.53 -0.58 -7.97
N PHE A 100 8.86 -0.90 -6.87
CA PHE A 100 7.41 -1.07 -6.89
C PHE A 100 6.74 0.25 -7.26
N THR A 101 5.71 0.19 -8.10
CA THR A 101 5.05 1.36 -8.68
C THR A 101 3.59 1.42 -8.22
N PHE A 102 3.38 1.44 -6.92
CA PHE A 102 2.07 1.32 -6.29
C PHE A 102 1.31 2.65 -6.27
N HIS A 103 1.13 3.26 -7.45
CA HIS A 103 0.44 4.54 -7.55
C HIS A 103 -0.41 4.61 -8.81
N LEU A 104 -1.73 4.83 -8.65
CA LEU A 104 -2.72 4.84 -9.73
C LEU A 104 -2.40 5.79 -10.88
N ASP A 105 -1.79 6.96 -10.60
CA ASP A 105 -1.46 7.96 -11.62
C ASP A 105 -0.44 7.45 -12.66
N HIS A 106 0.25 6.35 -12.36
CA HIS A 106 1.19 5.76 -13.29
C HIS A 106 0.51 4.86 -14.32
N TYR A 107 -0.66 4.32 -13.99
CA TYR A 107 -1.31 3.32 -14.82
C TYR A 107 -2.05 3.94 -16.02
N PRO A 108 -2.25 3.17 -17.10
CA PRO A 108 -3.20 3.53 -18.13
C PRO A 108 -4.63 3.64 -17.57
N PRO A 109 -5.56 4.26 -18.33
CA PRO A 109 -6.98 4.17 -17.99
C PRO A 109 -7.41 2.72 -17.74
N ARG A 110 -8.28 2.46 -16.78
CA ARG A 110 -8.69 1.10 -16.36
C ARG A 110 -9.14 0.22 -17.53
N ALA A 111 -9.89 0.79 -18.48
CA ALA A 111 -10.31 0.06 -19.67
C ALA A 111 -9.13 -0.49 -20.49
N VAL A 112 -8.04 0.29 -20.58
CA VAL A 112 -6.79 -0.16 -21.24
C VAL A 112 -6.10 -1.22 -20.39
N CYS A 113 -6.01 -1.03 -19.06
CA CYS A 113 -5.42 -2.03 -18.17
C CYS A 113 -6.07 -3.41 -18.36
N LYS A 114 -7.40 -3.48 -18.47
CA LYS A 114 -8.13 -4.73 -18.69
C LYS A 114 -7.73 -5.44 -19.99
N THR A 115 -7.38 -4.70 -21.04
CA THR A 115 -6.99 -5.30 -22.34
C THR A 115 -5.56 -5.86 -22.35
N LEU A 116 -4.73 -5.47 -21.37
CA LEU A 116 -3.34 -5.94 -21.27
C LEU A 116 -3.22 -7.35 -20.69
N PHE A 117 -4.27 -7.86 -20.04
CA PHE A 117 -4.25 -9.15 -19.35
C PHE A 117 -5.36 -10.07 -19.85
N GLY A 118 -4.97 -11.16 -20.45
CA GLY A 118 -5.86 -12.31 -20.68
C GLY A 118 -6.22 -13.04 -19.39
N PRO A 119 -6.82 -14.21 -19.44
CA PRO A 119 -6.98 -15.09 -18.29
C PRO A 119 -5.62 -15.52 -17.72
N ALA A 120 -5.50 -15.55 -16.38
CA ALA A 120 -4.31 -16.07 -15.73
C ALA A 120 -4.21 -17.60 -15.91
N LYS A 121 -3.01 -18.11 -16.12
CA LYS A 121 -2.74 -19.55 -16.24
C LYS A 121 -3.14 -20.28 -14.94
N GLY A 122 -3.79 -21.41 -15.08
CA GLY A 122 -4.36 -22.18 -13.97
C GLY A 122 -5.66 -21.57 -13.41
N GLY A 123 -6.21 -20.56 -14.09
CA GLY A 123 -7.51 -19.95 -13.77
C GLY A 123 -8.54 -20.11 -14.89
N GLU A 124 -8.27 -20.95 -15.88
CA GLU A 124 -9.13 -21.12 -17.05
C GLU A 124 -10.52 -21.63 -16.66
N ASP A 125 -10.60 -22.55 -15.70
CA ASP A 125 -11.83 -23.15 -15.14
C ASP A 125 -12.40 -22.39 -13.94
N ALA A 126 -11.77 -21.30 -13.50
CA ALA A 126 -12.27 -20.52 -12.39
C ALA A 126 -13.61 -19.87 -12.73
N THR A 127 -14.53 -19.91 -11.78
CA THR A 127 -15.81 -19.23 -11.86
C THR A 127 -15.91 -18.19 -10.77
N GLY A 128 -16.38 -16.98 -11.13
CA GLY A 128 -16.66 -15.93 -10.15
C GLY A 128 -17.97 -16.17 -9.41
N PHE A 129 -18.14 -15.49 -8.30
CA PHE A 129 -19.37 -15.50 -7.51
C PHE A 129 -20.38 -14.49 -8.04
N GLY A 130 -21.67 -14.88 -8.00
CA GLY A 130 -22.79 -14.08 -8.52
C GLY A 130 -23.13 -12.83 -7.69
N PRO A 131 -24.16 -12.07 -8.13
CA PRO A 131 -24.48 -10.76 -7.54
C PRO A 131 -25.05 -10.80 -6.13
N ASP A 132 -25.50 -11.94 -5.65
CA ASP A 132 -26.00 -12.18 -4.29
C ASP A 132 -24.93 -12.62 -3.29
N ILE A 133 -23.68 -12.75 -3.76
CA ILE A 133 -22.51 -13.16 -2.98
C ILE A 133 -21.54 -11.99 -2.83
N LEU A 134 -20.98 -11.85 -1.64
CA LEU A 134 -19.85 -10.97 -1.34
C LEU A 134 -18.61 -11.85 -1.10
N VAL A 135 -17.71 -11.92 -2.06
CA VAL A 135 -16.48 -12.68 -1.92
C VAL A 135 -15.44 -11.88 -1.16
N CYS A 136 -15.02 -12.40 -0.02
CA CYS A 136 -14.03 -11.81 0.86
C CYS A 136 -12.66 -12.45 0.56
N SER A 137 -11.76 -11.68 -0.04
CA SER A 137 -10.39 -12.13 -0.28
C SER A 137 -9.65 -12.26 1.04
N ILE A 138 -9.08 -13.43 1.33
CA ILE A 138 -8.30 -13.69 2.53
C ILE A 138 -6.85 -13.92 2.15
N ARG A 139 -5.98 -13.13 2.76
CA ARG A 139 -4.53 -13.29 2.68
C ARG A 139 -3.99 -13.62 4.07
N GLY A 140 -4.00 -14.92 4.42
CA GLY A 140 -3.36 -15.44 5.63
C GLY A 140 -1.88 -15.72 5.38
N GLY A 141 -1.53 -16.97 5.11
CA GLY A 141 -0.22 -17.41 4.67
C GLY A 141 0.96 -16.71 5.36
N GLU A 142 1.81 -16.07 4.57
CA GLU A 142 2.99 -15.34 5.05
C GLU A 142 2.66 -14.10 5.91
N ILE A 143 1.47 -13.53 5.82
CA ILE A 143 1.05 -12.42 6.69
C ILE A 143 1.05 -12.86 8.15
N LEU A 144 0.62 -14.10 8.40
CA LEU A 144 0.61 -14.70 9.73
C LEU A 144 2.02 -14.82 10.34
N THR A 145 3.08 -14.73 9.53
CA THR A 145 4.47 -14.75 10.00
C THR A 145 5.04 -13.35 10.28
N GLY A 146 4.24 -12.29 10.20
CA GLY A 146 4.68 -10.92 10.49
C GLY A 146 5.64 -10.34 9.45
N ILE A 147 5.49 -10.73 8.19
CA ILE A 147 6.39 -10.36 7.10
C ILE A 147 6.51 -8.84 6.89
N HIS A 148 5.46 -8.10 7.19
CA HIS A 148 5.44 -6.65 7.03
C HIS A 148 4.40 -5.99 7.96
N PRO A 149 4.75 -4.90 8.66
CA PRO A 149 3.86 -4.27 9.64
C PRO A 149 2.56 -3.71 9.05
N ASP A 150 2.53 -3.38 7.78
CA ASP A 150 1.36 -2.75 7.14
C ASP A 150 0.44 -3.75 6.41
N TYR A 151 0.72 -5.04 6.51
CA TYR A 151 -0.19 -6.09 6.08
C TYR A 151 -1.07 -6.53 7.23
N LEU A 152 -2.29 -6.01 7.27
CA LEU A 152 -3.25 -6.24 8.34
C LEU A 152 -4.24 -7.34 7.96
N LEU A 153 -4.63 -8.13 8.96
CA LEU A 153 -5.76 -9.06 8.87
C LEU A 153 -7.01 -8.33 9.35
N LEU A 154 -8.02 -8.25 8.50
CA LEU A 154 -9.25 -7.51 8.80
C LEU A 154 -10.11 -8.26 9.83
N PRO A 155 -10.69 -7.57 10.83
CA PRO A 155 -11.43 -8.22 11.91
C PRO A 155 -12.75 -8.82 11.41
N PRO A 156 -13.26 -9.92 12.03
CA PRO A 156 -14.57 -10.48 11.71
C PRO A 156 -15.70 -9.45 11.75
N ALA A 157 -15.64 -8.48 12.66
CA ALA A 157 -16.62 -7.40 12.77
C ALA A 157 -16.74 -6.57 11.47
N TYR A 158 -15.67 -6.45 10.69
CA TYR A 158 -15.71 -5.79 9.38
C TYR A 158 -16.61 -6.53 8.40
N TYR A 159 -16.40 -7.82 8.25
CA TYR A 159 -17.21 -8.65 7.35
C TYR A 159 -18.68 -8.70 7.78
N GLN A 160 -18.93 -8.73 9.09
CA GLN A 160 -20.30 -8.63 9.62
C GLN A 160 -20.94 -7.29 9.24
N SER A 161 -20.24 -6.17 9.42
CA SER A 161 -20.71 -4.85 9.01
C SER A 161 -21.05 -4.79 7.51
N LEU A 162 -20.23 -5.43 6.67
CA LEU A 162 -20.51 -5.52 5.23
C LEU A 162 -21.74 -6.35 4.92
N ALA A 163 -21.88 -7.52 5.56
CA ALA A 163 -23.06 -8.37 5.40
C ALA A 163 -24.34 -7.62 5.80
N ASP A 164 -24.32 -6.93 6.95
CA ASP A 164 -25.46 -6.17 7.46
C ASP A 164 -25.85 -5.00 6.52
N ARG A 165 -24.86 -4.28 5.98
CA ARG A 165 -25.10 -3.15 5.07
C ARG A 165 -25.57 -3.56 3.68
N THR A 166 -25.13 -4.72 3.22
CA THR A 166 -25.36 -5.15 1.83
C THR A 166 -26.48 -6.17 1.70
N GLY A 167 -26.74 -6.94 2.73
CA GLY A 167 -27.63 -8.10 2.70
C GLY A 167 -27.08 -9.29 1.89
N LEU A 168 -25.79 -9.21 1.45
CA LEU A 168 -25.16 -10.25 0.64
C LEU A 168 -24.63 -11.39 1.51
N LYS A 169 -24.59 -12.60 0.95
CA LYS A 169 -24.00 -13.76 1.60
C LYS A 169 -22.49 -13.71 1.50
N LEU A 170 -21.80 -13.96 2.61
CA LEU A 170 -20.34 -13.98 2.65
C LEU A 170 -19.78 -15.31 2.13
N VAL A 171 -18.73 -15.21 1.32
CA VAL A 171 -17.84 -16.31 0.96
C VAL A 171 -16.41 -15.87 1.25
N PHE A 172 -15.69 -16.63 2.06
CA PHE A 172 -14.27 -16.38 2.35
C PHE A 172 -13.41 -17.20 1.40
N HIS A 173 -12.56 -16.53 0.62
CA HIS A 173 -11.80 -17.15 -0.45
C HIS A 173 -10.32 -16.79 -0.37
N GLY A 174 -9.42 -17.76 -0.53
CA GLY A 174 -7.98 -17.58 -0.63
C GLY A 174 -7.16 -18.33 0.41
N GLN A 175 -6.21 -17.67 1.05
CA GLN A 175 -5.27 -18.30 1.98
C GLN A 175 -5.91 -18.58 3.35
N LEU A 176 -6.73 -19.60 3.39
CA LEU A 176 -7.42 -20.13 4.57
C LEU A 176 -6.66 -21.37 5.08
N GLY A 177 -6.35 -21.42 6.38
CA GLY A 177 -5.59 -22.52 7.00
C GLY A 177 -6.16 -22.93 8.35
N ASP A 178 -5.34 -23.69 9.09
CA ASP A 178 -5.63 -24.11 10.47
C ASP A 178 -4.95 -23.13 11.46
N ASP A 179 -5.17 -21.84 11.25
CA ASP A 179 -4.63 -20.75 12.05
C ASP A 179 -5.73 -20.04 12.85
N ALA A 180 -5.31 -19.29 13.88
CA ALA A 180 -6.22 -18.60 14.78
C ALA A 180 -7.10 -17.56 14.06
N TYR A 181 -6.61 -16.93 13.01
CA TYR A 181 -7.39 -15.97 12.24
C TYR A 181 -8.50 -16.65 11.43
N THR A 182 -8.14 -17.70 10.68
CA THR A 182 -9.14 -18.50 9.93
C THR A 182 -10.15 -19.09 10.87
N GLN A 183 -9.74 -19.58 12.05
CA GLN A 183 -10.68 -20.10 13.06
C GLN A 183 -11.62 -18.99 13.57
N SER A 184 -11.12 -17.80 13.84
CA SER A 184 -11.96 -16.67 14.28
C SER A 184 -13.04 -16.29 13.25
N LEU A 185 -12.73 -16.41 11.95
CA LEU A 185 -13.72 -16.21 10.89
C LEU A 185 -14.76 -17.35 10.87
N ARG A 186 -14.33 -18.60 11.02
CA ARG A 186 -15.27 -19.75 11.09
C ARG A 186 -16.22 -19.67 12.28
N ASP A 187 -15.71 -19.24 13.43
CA ASP A 187 -16.49 -19.08 14.65
C ASP A 187 -17.51 -17.95 14.50
N ALA A 188 -17.11 -16.84 13.88
CA ALA A 188 -17.99 -15.70 13.64
C ALA A 188 -19.04 -15.96 12.55
N PHE A 189 -18.72 -16.78 11.56
CA PHE A 189 -19.56 -17.02 10.39
C PHE A 189 -19.76 -18.52 10.11
N PRO A 190 -20.42 -19.28 11.01
CA PRO A 190 -20.55 -20.74 10.87
C PRO A 190 -21.38 -21.17 9.67
N SER A 191 -22.19 -20.29 9.09
CA SER A 191 -22.99 -20.54 7.89
C SER A 191 -22.36 -20.04 6.59
N ALA A 192 -21.20 -19.37 6.64
CA ALA A 192 -20.52 -18.91 5.45
C ALA A 192 -19.77 -20.05 4.75
N GLU A 193 -19.57 -19.89 3.46
CA GLU A 193 -18.72 -20.77 2.67
C GLU A 193 -17.26 -20.35 2.80
N PHE A 194 -16.36 -21.33 2.97
CA PHE A 194 -14.92 -21.15 3.06
C PHE A 194 -14.25 -21.90 1.92
N CYS A 195 -13.71 -21.16 0.96
CA CYS A 195 -13.07 -21.67 -0.25
C CYS A 195 -11.54 -21.51 -0.15
N PRO A 196 -10.80 -22.54 0.29
CA PRO A 196 -9.33 -22.48 0.34
C PRO A 196 -8.72 -22.24 -1.04
N SER A 197 -7.51 -21.66 -1.04
CA SER A 197 -6.74 -21.41 -2.24
C SER A 197 -6.55 -22.66 -3.11
N ARG A 198 -6.77 -22.50 -4.40
CA ARG A 198 -6.50 -23.51 -5.45
C ARG A 198 -5.31 -23.14 -6.31
N GLY A 199 -4.55 -22.16 -5.88
CA GLY A 199 -3.39 -21.64 -6.59
C GLY A 199 -3.62 -20.22 -7.13
N PRO A 200 -2.52 -19.48 -7.37
CA PRO A 200 -2.60 -18.04 -7.62
C PRO A 200 -3.43 -17.68 -8.86
N GLY A 201 -3.32 -18.44 -9.95
CA GLY A 201 -4.10 -18.17 -11.17
C GLY A 201 -5.59 -18.40 -10.97
N HIS A 202 -5.97 -19.52 -10.32
CA HIS A 202 -7.37 -19.83 -10.04
C HIS A 202 -7.99 -18.80 -9.09
N ASP A 203 -7.29 -18.48 -8.01
CA ASP A 203 -7.77 -17.52 -7.01
C ASP A 203 -7.93 -16.12 -7.60
N PHE A 204 -6.97 -15.73 -8.44
CA PHE A 204 -7.01 -14.44 -9.15
C PHE A 204 -8.25 -14.33 -10.06
N GLU A 205 -8.48 -15.35 -10.89
CA GLU A 205 -9.59 -15.35 -11.82
C GLU A 205 -10.95 -15.52 -11.12
N THR A 206 -11.00 -16.24 -10.01
CA THR A 206 -12.19 -16.31 -9.18
C THR A 206 -12.59 -14.93 -8.66
N LEU A 207 -11.65 -14.19 -8.08
CA LEU A 207 -11.89 -12.80 -7.65
C LEU A 207 -12.24 -11.90 -8.83
N ARG A 208 -11.44 -11.93 -9.90
CA ARG A 208 -11.62 -11.07 -11.08
C ARG A 208 -12.99 -11.23 -11.74
N ARG A 209 -13.57 -12.43 -11.70
CA ARG A 209 -14.87 -12.76 -12.31
C ARG A 209 -16.06 -12.61 -11.34
N SER A 210 -15.82 -12.25 -10.08
CA SER A 210 -16.86 -12.09 -9.07
C SER A 210 -17.58 -10.76 -9.18
N ALA A 211 -18.89 -10.76 -8.85
CA ALA A 211 -19.73 -9.58 -8.94
C ALA A 211 -19.49 -8.57 -7.80
N ASN A 212 -19.18 -9.04 -6.59
CA ASN A 212 -18.90 -8.17 -5.44
C ASN A 212 -17.66 -8.69 -4.70
N ILE A 213 -16.71 -7.81 -4.44
CA ILE A 213 -15.38 -8.17 -3.93
C ILE A 213 -15.05 -7.35 -2.69
N VAL A 214 -14.59 -8.01 -1.63
CA VAL A 214 -13.92 -7.36 -0.49
C VAL A 214 -12.43 -7.60 -0.61
N LEU A 215 -11.64 -6.53 -0.65
CA LEU A 215 -10.19 -6.65 -0.74
C LEU A 215 -9.56 -7.09 0.59
N ALA A 216 -8.59 -7.99 0.52
CA ALA A 216 -7.55 -8.07 1.55
C ALA A 216 -6.58 -6.89 1.40
N ILE A 217 -5.76 -6.60 2.41
CA ILE A 217 -4.65 -5.65 2.30
C ILE A 217 -3.53 -6.29 1.46
N SER A 218 -3.71 -6.26 0.13
CA SER A 218 -2.88 -7.01 -0.81
C SER A 218 -2.95 -6.45 -2.22
N THR A 219 -1.78 -6.31 -2.87
CA THR A 219 -1.69 -5.97 -4.31
C THR A 219 -2.37 -7.00 -5.21
N PHE A 220 -2.41 -8.26 -4.78
CA PHE A 220 -3.06 -9.34 -5.51
C PHE A 220 -4.58 -9.15 -5.63
N SER A 221 -5.28 -8.97 -4.50
CA SER A 221 -6.73 -8.75 -4.51
C SER A 221 -7.09 -7.40 -5.13
N TRP A 222 -6.26 -6.38 -4.90
CA TRP A 222 -6.43 -5.07 -5.51
C TRP A 222 -6.37 -5.16 -7.05
N LEU A 223 -5.36 -5.84 -7.58
CA LEU A 223 -5.20 -6.01 -9.03
C LEU A 223 -6.36 -6.83 -9.62
N ALA A 224 -6.77 -7.92 -8.96
CA ALA A 224 -7.91 -8.71 -9.41
C ALA A 224 -9.19 -7.85 -9.53
N ALA A 225 -9.46 -7.02 -8.53
CA ALA A 225 -10.59 -6.09 -8.55
C ALA A 225 -10.41 -4.97 -9.59
N TRP A 226 -9.19 -4.45 -9.77
CA TRP A 226 -8.91 -3.43 -10.79
C TRP A 226 -9.17 -3.92 -12.21
N LEU A 227 -8.87 -5.20 -12.48
CA LEU A 227 -9.09 -5.82 -13.77
C LEU A 227 -10.47 -6.49 -13.93
N SER A 228 -11.31 -6.46 -12.89
CA SER A 228 -12.64 -7.09 -12.86
C SER A 228 -13.73 -6.25 -13.54
N GLU A 229 -14.89 -6.88 -13.74
CA GLU A 229 -16.16 -6.22 -14.04
C GLU A 229 -17.09 -6.20 -12.80
N ALA A 230 -16.51 -6.24 -11.61
CA ALA A 230 -17.26 -6.24 -10.37
C ALA A 230 -18.18 -5.02 -10.25
N GLN A 231 -19.38 -5.25 -9.77
CA GLN A 231 -20.38 -4.21 -9.52
C GLN A 231 -20.04 -3.39 -8.27
N ARG A 232 -19.49 -4.09 -7.25
CA ARG A 232 -19.09 -3.47 -5.99
C ARG A 232 -17.72 -4.00 -5.55
N VAL A 233 -16.86 -3.09 -5.14
CA VAL A 233 -15.53 -3.40 -4.58
C VAL A 233 -15.38 -2.65 -3.26
N PHE A 234 -15.25 -3.39 -2.16
CA PHE A 234 -15.05 -2.84 -0.83
C PHE A 234 -13.56 -2.75 -0.51
N VAL A 235 -13.10 -1.53 -0.30
CA VAL A 235 -11.68 -1.22 -0.10
C VAL A 235 -11.44 -0.80 1.36
N PRO A 236 -10.75 -1.61 2.16
CA PRO A 236 -10.35 -1.22 3.50
C PRO A 236 -9.19 -0.21 3.43
N ILE A 237 -9.41 1.00 3.95
CA ILE A 237 -8.34 2.01 4.08
C ILE A 237 -7.60 1.72 5.39
N ALA A 238 -6.61 0.84 5.30
CA ALA A 238 -5.78 0.38 6.41
C ALA A 238 -4.40 -0.06 5.89
N GLY A 239 -3.38 -0.02 6.73
CA GLY A 239 -2.04 -0.46 6.38
C GLY A 239 -1.54 0.16 5.08
N MET A 240 -1.11 -0.68 4.12
CA MET A 240 -0.58 -0.21 2.84
C MET A 240 -1.59 0.53 1.96
N PHE A 241 -2.89 0.43 2.23
CA PHE A 241 -3.92 1.18 1.49
C PHE A 241 -4.26 2.52 2.14
N ASN A 242 -3.70 2.82 3.32
CA ASN A 242 -3.90 4.12 3.94
C ASN A 242 -2.85 5.13 3.43
N PRO A 243 -3.25 6.20 2.73
CA PRO A 243 -2.32 7.18 2.16
C PRO A 243 -1.55 7.98 3.21
N VAL A 244 -1.97 7.96 4.48
CA VAL A 244 -1.22 8.59 5.58
C VAL A 244 -0.04 7.73 6.00
N GLN A 245 -0.22 6.40 6.04
CA GLN A 245 0.88 5.46 6.31
C GLN A 245 1.87 5.38 5.15
N HIS A 246 1.35 5.49 3.91
CA HIS A 246 2.11 5.41 2.67
C HIS A 246 1.77 6.56 1.73
N PRO A 247 2.31 7.77 1.98
CA PRO A 247 1.95 8.97 1.21
C PRO A 247 2.44 8.96 -0.25
N ASP A 248 3.33 8.04 -0.58
CA ASP A 248 3.85 7.79 -1.93
C ASP A 248 3.17 6.61 -2.65
N GLN A 249 2.16 6.00 -2.01
CA GLN A 249 1.33 4.95 -2.61
C GLN A 249 -0.12 5.44 -2.78
N LEU A 250 -0.77 5.04 -3.86
CA LEU A 250 -2.18 5.36 -4.10
C LEU A 250 -2.90 4.19 -4.76
N TYR A 251 -3.81 3.59 -4.01
CA TYR A 251 -4.68 2.49 -4.45
C TYR A 251 -6.16 2.86 -4.49
N LEU A 252 -6.50 4.10 -4.08
CA LEU A 252 -7.89 4.52 -3.86
C LEU A 252 -8.44 5.14 -5.15
N ALA A 253 -9.19 4.34 -5.90
CA ALA A 253 -9.73 4.69 -7.21
C ALA A 253 -11.04 5.49 -7.08
N LEU A 254 -10.95 6.78 -6.79
CA LEU A 254 -12.11 7.64 -6.50
C LEU A 254 -13.06 7.82 -7.68
N ASP A 255 -12.57 7.68 -8.90
CA ASP A 255 -13.36 7.85 -10.13
C ASP A 255 -14.15 6.58 -10.51
N GLU A 256 -13.94 5.47 -9.80
CA GLU A 256 -14.61 4.19 -10.08
C GLU A 256 -15.93 4.08 -9.30
N PRO A 257 -17.09 4.10 -9.96
CA PRO A 257 -18.40 4.20 -9.26
C PRO A 257 -18.74 3.02 -8.36
N GLY A 258 -18.22 1.83 -8.65
CA GLY A 258 -18.45 0.61 -7.85
C GLY A 258 -17.56 0.48 -6.61
N TYR A 259 -16.60 1.39 -6.38
CA TYR A 259 -15.68 1.29 -5.25
C TYR A 259 -16.27 1.97 -4.01
N GLU A 260 -16.32 1.25 -2.90
CA GLU A 260 -16.77 1.68 -1.59
C GLU A 260 -15.63 1.57 -0.58
N TYR A 261 -15.56 2.49 0.37
CA TYR A 261 -14.41 2.64 1.25
C TYR A 261 -14.80 2.52 2.72
N ASP A 262 -14.00 1.80 3.48
CA ASP A 262 -14.10 1.69 4.92
C ASP A 262 -12.77 2.10 5.56
N LEU A 263 -12.81 3.14 6.39
CA LEU A 263 -11.64 3.65 7.09
C LEU A 263 -11.45 2.90 8.41
N PHE A 264 -10.24 2.44 8.62
CA PHE A 264 -9.80 1.81 9.86
C PHE A 264 -8.90 2.73 10.66
N PRO A 265 -8.82 2.55 11.99
CA PRO A 265 -7.82 3.23 12.80
C PRO A 265 -6.41 2.88 12.31
N TYR A 266 -5.46 3.81 12.50
CA TYR A 266 -4.05 3.54 12.23
C TYR A 266 -3.59 2.33 13.03
N ALA A 267 -2.99 1.36 12.37
CA ALA A 267 -2.50 0.14 12.99
C ALA A 267 -1.31 -0.43 12.21
N GLN A 268 -0.49 -1.20 12.91
CA GLN A 268 0.61 -1.97 12.32
C GLN A 268 0.64 -3.38 12.94
N ALA A 269 0.98 -4.37 12.12
CA ALA A 269 1.05 -5.78 12.51
C ALA A 269 2.49 -6.14 12.94
N VAL A 270 2.96 -5.57 14.05
CA VAL A 270 4.29 -5.89 14.60
C VAL A 270 4.13 -6.90 15.72
N ASP A 271 5.06 -7.85 15.80
CA ASP A 271 5.12 -8.89 16.85
C ASP A 271 3.84 -9.73 17.06
N LEU A 272 2.97 -9.83 16.03
CA LEU A 272 1.72 -10.59 16.11
C LEU A 272 1.92 -12.07 16.52
N PHE A 273 3.11 -12.59 16.29
CA PHE A 273 3.41 -14.02 16.45
C PHE A 273 4.17 -14.35 17.72
N THR A 274 4.80 -13.35 18.34
CA THR A 274 5.51 -13.54 19.61
C THR A 274 4.59 -13.52 20.81
N ALA A 275 3.37 -12.93 20.65
CA ALA A 275 2.39 -12.80 21.73
C ALA A 275 0.95 -12.84 21.16
N PRO A 276 0.19 -13.95 21.36
CA PRO A 276 -1.20 -14.06 20.90
C PRO A 276 -2.13 -12.92 21.34
N GLU A 277 -1.86 -12.33 22.52
CA GLU A 277 -2.58 -11.17 23.00
C GLU A 277 -2.39 -9.91 22.13
N HIS A 278 -1.28 -9.78 21.40
CA HIS A 278 -1.08 -8.67 20.45
C HIS A 278 -2.01 -8.80 19.26
N PHE A 279 -2.21 -10.01 18.75
CA PHE A 279 -3.18 -10.25 17.68
C PHE A 279 -4.60 -9.87 18.13
N ALA A 280 -5.02 -10.32 19.30
CA ALA A 280 -6.36 -10.01 19.82
C ALA A 280 -6.55 -8.49 20.04
N ARG A 281 -5.54 -7.79 20.56
CA ARG A 281 -5.57 -6.33 20.72
C ARG A 281 -5.65 -5.60 19.38
N LEU A 282 -4.88 -6.04 18.37
CA LEU A 282 -4.94 -5.47 17.03
C LEU A 282 -6.31 -5.65 16.40
N GLN A 283 -6.90 -6.85 16.50
CA GLN A 283 -8.25 -7.11 16.00
C GLN A 283 -9.30 -6.24 16.71
N ALA A 284 -9.18 -6.07 18.03
CA ALA A 284 -10.05 -5.20 18.81
C ALA A 284 -9.89 -3.73 18.42
N LEU A 285 -8.66 -3.24 18.21
CA LEU A 285 -8.39 -1.88 17.74
C LEU A 285 -9.02 -1.65 16.38
N LEU A 286 -8.77 -2.52 15.41
CA LEU A 286 -9.32 -2.40 14.06
C LEU A 286 -10.85 -2.40 14.06
N ALA A 287 -11.48 -3.18 14.94
CA ALA A 287 -12.94 -3.25 15.08
C ALA A 287 -13.54 -2.03 15.80
N SER A 288 -12.78 -1.35 16.67
CA SER A 288 -13.31 -0.37 17.63
C SER A 288 -13.84 0.91 16.99
N ALA A 289 -13.27 1.33 15.85
CA ALA A 289 -13.55 2.62 15.24
C ALA A 289 -13.60 2.57 13.71
N MET A 290 -13.61 1.37 13.10
CA MET A 290 -13.79 1.26 11.64
C MET A 290 -15.15 1.82 11.23
N ARG A 291 -15.21 2.51 10.11
CA ARG A 291 -16.45 3.09 9.59
C ARG A 291 -16.43 3.23 8.07
N PRO A 292 -17.60 3.18 7.42
CA PRO A 292 -17.70 3.58 6.03
C PRO A 292 -17.37 5.07 5.88
N VAL A 293 -16.75 5.42 4.74
CA VAL A 293 -16.39 6.80 4.40
C VAL A 293 -16.82 7.13 2.97
N THR A 294 -17.21 8.38 2.76
CA THR A 294 -17.54 8.86 1.42
C THR A 294 -16.30 9.11 0.59
N ARG A 295 -16.47 9.21 -0.72
CA ARG A 295 -15.36 9.55 -1.65
C ARG A 295 -14.76 10.91 -1.36
N GLU A 296 -15.59 11.86 -0.93
CA GLU A 296 -15.18 13.20 -0.55
C GLU A 296 -14.29 13.15 0.70
N GLU A 297 -14.66 12.34 1.69
CA GLU A 297 -13.80 12.12 2.88
C GLU A 297 -12.47 11.47 2.49
N VAL A 298 -12.48 10.46 1.61
CA VAL A 298 -11.25 9.82 1.11
C VAL A 298 -10.38 10.82 0.36
N ALA A 299 -10.96 11.66 -0.50
CA ALA A 299 -10.22 12.72 -1.20
C ALA A 299 -9.58 13.70 -0.22
N GLN A 300 -10.28 14.05 0.88
CA GLN A 300 -9.72 14.89 1.94
C GLN A 300 -8.57 14.21 2.69
N ILE A 301 -8.67 12.91 2.96
CA ILE A 301 -7.57 12.13 3.59
C ILE A 301 -6.34 12.16 2.68
N ILE A 302 -6.49 11.88 1.39
CA ILE A 302 -5.40 11.95 0.41
C ILE A 302 -4.77 13.36 0.37
N ALA A 303 -5.61 14.40 0.31
CA ALA A 303 -5.13 15.78 0.28
C ALA A 303 -4.41 16.19 1.57
N ARG A 304 -4.87 15.72 2.73
CA ARG A 304 -4.17 15.93 4.01
C ARG A 304 -2.84 15.18 4.04
N SER A 305 -2.81 13.91 3.65
CA SER A 305 -1.61 13.09 3.57
C SER A 305 -0.50 13.78 2.75
N ALA A 306 -0.84 14.32 1.59
CA ALA A 306 0.12 15.03 0.74
C ALA A 306 0.74 16.30 1.39
N ARG A 307 0.12 16.82 2.46
CA ARG A 307 0.61 17.98 3.22
C ARG A 307 1.42 17.58 4.45
N LEU A 308 1.26 16.34 4.93
CA LEU A 308 2.01 15.81 6.06
C LEU A 308 3.49 15.67 5.69
N GLY A 309 4.39 15.96 6.61
CA GLY A 309 5.84 15.92 6.34
C GLY A 309 6.44 17.21 5.77
N LYS A 310 5.64 18.23 5.47
CA LYS A 310 6.14 19.55 5.03
C LYS A 310 6.44 20.51 6.19
N GLY A 311 6.97 19.97 7.30
CA GLY A 311 7.61 20.80 8.32
C GLY A 311 6.70 21.26 9.46
N ARG A 312 6.29 20.33 10.33
CA ARG A 312 5.95 20.68 11.72
C ARG A 312 7.08 20.27 12.64
N VAL A 313 7.71 21.24 13.24
CA VAL A 313 8.66 21.03 14.32
C VAL A 313 7.87 21.09 15.62
N LEU A 314 7.76 19.96 16.31
CA LEU A 314 7.09 19.87 17.60
C LEU A 314 8.15 19.93 18.70
N THR A 315 8.13 20.98 19.50
CA THR A 315 9.09 21.19 20.61
C THR A 315 8.60 20.64 21.94
N GLY A 316 7.34 20.18 22.03
CA GLY A 316 6.78 19.54 23.21
C GLY A 316 7.20 18.09 23.34
N GLY A 317 7.55 17.66 24.56
CA GLY A 317 7.79 16.24 24.84
C GLY A 317 9.16 15.69 24.45
N PHE A 318 10.18 16.53 24.27
CA PHE A 318 11.56 16.08 24.07
C PHE A 318 12.21 15.68 25.40
N ASP A 319 12.75 14.47 25.47
CA ASP A 319 13.53 13.95 26.61
C ASP A 319 15.02 13.87 26.22
N PRO A 320 15.84 14.85 26.64
CA PRO A 320 17.26 14.88 26.30
C PRO A 320 18.02 13.66 26.82
N ALA A 321 17.67 13.16 28.01
CA ALA A 321 18.35 12.03 28.63
C ALA A 321 18.04 10.73 27.90
N PHE A 322 16.79 10.53 27.49
CA PHE A 322 16.42 9.41 26.62
C PHE A 322 17.16 9.52 25.29
N TYR A 323 17.12 10.69 24.66
CA TYR A 323 17.65 10.89 23.31
C TYR A 323 19.16 10.65 23.22
N THR A 324 19.95 11.24 24.12
CA THR A 324 21.40 11.05 24.15
C THR A 324 21.81 9.65 24.57
N ARG A 325 21.03 8.98 25.43
CA ARG A 325 21.29 7.59 25.78
C ARG A 325 20.98 6.61 24.65
N THR A 326 20.00 6.94 23.81
CA THR A 326 19.53 6.07 22.72
C THR A 326 20.38 6.22 21.46
N TYR A 327 20.83 7.44 21.18
CA TYR A 327 21.56 7.77 19.94
C TYR A 327 22.97 8.24 20.27
N GLY A 328 23.96 7.38 19.97
CA GLY A 328 25.36 7.60 20.35
C GLY A 328 25.99 8.85 19.69
N ASP A 329 25.57 9.18 18.48
CA ASP A 329 25.99 10.39 17.77
C ASP A 329 25.43 11.66 18.43
N ALA A 330 24.23 11.61 19.00
CA ALA A 330 23.65 12.69 19.80
C ALA A 330 24.39 12.87 21.13
N ALA A 331 24.89 11.78 21.72
CA ALA A 331 25.72 11.86 22.93
C ALA A 331 27.10 12.49 22.66
N ALA A 332 27.64 12.30 21.46
CA ALA A 332 28.92 12.87 21.02
C ALA A 332 28.80 14.30 20.44
N TYR A 333 27.57 14.80 20.28
CA TYR A 333 27.31 16.13 19.71
C TYR A 333 27.71 17.24 20.72
N SER A 334 28.44 18.24 20.23
CA SER A 334 28.95 19.33 21.07
C SER A 334 27.92 20.40 21.46
N GLY A 335 26.75 20.40 20.79
CA GLY A 335 25.65 21.32 21.03
C GLY A 335 24.56 20.72 21.93
N ALA A 336 23.41 21.39 22.02
CA ALA A 336 22.27 20.87 22.77
C ALA A 336 21.64 19.65 22.08
N ALA A 337 21.23 18.66 22.86
CA ALA A 337 20.57 17.45 22.37
C ALA A 337 19.31 17.76 21.52
N LEU A 338 18.57 18.82 21.87
CA LEU A 338 17.42 19.28 21.10
C LEU A 338 17.83 19.81 19.75
N GLU A 339 18.95 20.54 19.64
CA GLU A 339 19.48 21.04 18.36
C GLU A 339 19.87 19.89 17.44
N HIS A 340 20.55 18.88 17.98
CA HIS A 340 20.87 17.67 17.24
C HIS A 340 19.59 16.94 16.76
N TYR A 341 18.58 16.82 17.62
CA TYR A 341 17.31 16.24 17.26
C TYR A 341 16.64 17.01 16.11
N MET A 342 16.62 18.33 16.19
CA MET A 342 15.98 19.19 15.20
C MET A 342 16.65 19.14 13.82
N THR A 343 17.99 19.02 13.80
CA THR A 343 18.79 19.09 12.57
C THR A 343 19.05 17.71 11.94
N ILE A 344 19.16 16.67 12.76
CA ILE A 344 19.50 15.31 12.33
C ILE A 344 18.39 14.32 12.72
N GLY A 345 18.01 14.29 13.99
CA GLY A 345 17.11 13.28 14.51
C GLY A 345 15.70 13.34 13.92
N TRP A 346 15.15 14.53 13.73
CA TRP A 346 13.83 14.71 13.14
C TRP A 346 13.77 14.26 11.66
N PRO A 347 14.69 14.69 10.77
CA PRO A 347 14.75 14.16 9.42
C PRO A 347 14.92 12.64 9.35
N ASP A 348 15.70 12.08 10.28
CA ASP A 348 15.95 10.64 10.40
C ASP A 348 14.81 9.88 11.09
N ARG A 349 13.71 10.55 11.46
CA ARG A 349 12.56 9.98 12.16
C ARG A 349 12.90 9.31 13.50
N ARG A 350 13.90 9.84 14.21
CA ARG A 350 14.30 9.36 15.54
C ARG A 350 13.26 9.75 16.59
N LEU A 351 13.13 8.94 17.63
CA LEU A 351 12.22 9.23 18.74
C LEU A 351 12.78 10.34 19.66
N PRO A 352 12.01 11.38 19.97
CA PRO A 352 12.43 12.45 20.90
C PRO A 352 12.32 12.06 22.38
N LEU A 353 11.56 11.00 22.67
CA LEU A 353 11.31 10.46 24.01
C LEU A 353 10.96 8.97 23.90
N ALA A 354 10.92 8.26 25.01
CA ALA A 354 10.47 6.89 25.05
C ALA A 354 8.98 6.81 24.71
N PHE A 355 8.67 6.34 23.51
CA PHE A 355 7.32 6.26 22.96
C PHE A 355 7.06 4.85 22.43
N ASP A 356 5.94 4.27 22.83
CA ASP A 356 5.45 2.99 22.33
C ASP A 356 4.19 3.25 21.51
N ALA A 357 4.34 3.23 20.18
CA ALA A 357 3.25 3.50 19.25
C ALA A 357 2.11 2.49 19.38
N TYR A 358 2.41 1.23 19.70
CA TYR A 358 1.39 0.18 19.87
C TYR A 358 0.54 0.40 21.09
N PHE A 359 1.21 0.58 22.24
CA PHE A 359 0.50 0.94 23.45
C PHE A 359 -0.37 2.16 23.22
N TYR A 360 0.20 3.19 22.57
CA TYR A 360 -0.48 4.46 22.40
C TYR A 360 -1.76 4.34 21.57
N ILE A 361 -1.70 3.73 20.38
CA ILE A 361 -2.88 3.56 19.53
C ILE A 361 -3.89 2.58 20.11
N ALA A 362 -3.44 1.55 20.84
CA ALA A 362 -4.34 0.61 21.51
C ALA A 362 -5.04 1.22 22.73
N ALA A 363 -4.35 2.10 23.46
CA ALA A 363 -4.91 2.81 24.60
C ALA A 363 -5.82 3.98 24.21
N TYR A 364 -5.56 4.58 23.05
CA TYR A 364 -6.24 5.80 22.57
C TYR A 364 -6.72 5.63 21.11
N PRO A 365 -7.87 4.94 20.88
CA PRO A 365 -8.41 4.72 19.53
C PRO A 365 -8.73 6.01 18.78
N ASP A 366 -9.06 7.09 19.48
CA ASP A 366 -9.25 8.43 18.92
C ASP A 366 -7.97 8.98 18.27
N ALA A 367 -6.82 8.73 18.91
CA ALA A 367 -5.52 9.07 18.33
C ALA A 367 -5.23 8.25 17.06
N ALA A 368 -5.54 6.94 17.08
CA ALA A 368 -5.39 6.08 15.93
C ALA A 368 -6.28 6.52 14.75
N MET A 369 -7.51 6.96 15.01
CA MET A 369 -8.40 7.51 13.99
C MET A 369 -7.90 8.87 13.47
N ALA A 370 -7.46 9.76 14.33
CA ALA A 370 -6.93 11.07 13.93
C ALA A 370 -5.71 10.94 12.99
N VAL A 371 -4.86 9.94 13.22
CA VAL A 371 -3.77 9.59 12.29
C VAL A 371 -4.32 9.00 11.00
N ALA A 372 -5.22 8.03 11.07
CA ALA A 372 -5.81 7.39 9.88
C ALA A 372 -6.53 8.40 8.97
N GLU A 373 -7.15 9.42 9.54
CA GLU A 373 -7.81 10.52 8.83
C GLU A 373 -6.84 11.58 8.27
N GLY A 374 -5.56 11.47 8.56
CA GLY A 374 -4.52 12.40 8.08
C GLY A 374 -4.47 13.75 8.81
N HIS A 375 -4.94 13.81 10.04
CA HIS A 375 -4.75 14.97 10.90
C HIS A 375 -3.32 15.05 11.44
N PHE A 376 -2.67 13.89 11.60
CA PHE A 376 -1.28 13.71 12.02
C PHE A 376 -0.60 12.64 11.17
N ALA A 377 0.71 12.77 10.94
CA ALA A 377 1.46 11.79 10.15
C ALA A 377 1.72 10.48 10.92
N THR A 378 1.85 10.57 12.25
CA THR A 378 2.20 9.43 13.09
C THR A 378 1.51 9.52 14.46
N PRO A 379 1.38 8.40 15.18
CA PRO A 379 0.92 8.40 16.58
C PRO A 379 1.78 9.28 17.50
N LEU A 380 3.09 9.33 17.27
CA LEU A 380 4.00 10.20 18.01
C LEU A 380 3.66 11.68 17.79
N GLU A 381 3.40 12.08 16.54
CA GLU A 381 3.03 13.46 16.22
C GLU A 381 1.72 13.86 16.92
N HIS A 382 0.73 12.98 16.92
CA HIS A 382 -0.51 13.19 17.66
C HIS A 382 -0.23 13.36 19.17
N PHE A 383 0.61 12.48 19.75
CA PHE A 383 0.97 12.57 21.17
C PHE A 383 1.59 13.93 21.49
N LEU A 384 2.59 14.37 20.71
CA LEU A 384 3.29 15.62 20.96
C LEU A 384 2.40 16.86 20.79
N ALA A 385 1.47 16.82 19.84
CA ALA A 385 0.60 17.95 19.52
C ALA A 385 -0.63 18.05 20.42
N VAL A 386 -1.21 16.93 20.82
CA VAL A 386 -2.53 16.85 21.47
C VAL A 386 -2.48 15.96 22.72
N GLY A 387 -2.03 14.71 22.57
CA GLY A 387 -2.11 13.69 23.60
C GLY A 387 -1.36 14.07 24.88
N TYR A 388 -0.20 14.71 24.77
CA TYR A 388 0.55 15.21 25.93
C TYR A 388 -0.27 16.21 26.74
N GLY A 389 -0.93 17.15 26.07
CA GLY A 389 -1.82 18.15 26.70
C GLY A 389 -3.07 17.53 27.33
N LEU A 390 -3.55 16.40 26.80
CA LEU A 390 -4.67 15.64 27.36
C LEU A 390 -4.27 14.67 28.48
N GLY A 391 -2.97 14.57 28.81
CA GLY A 391 -2.46 13.66 29.81
C GLY A 391 -2.37 12.20 29.33
N TYR A 392 -2.40 11.96 28.01
CA TYR A 392 -2.16 10.64 27.45
C TYR A 392 -0.74 10.16 27.77
N LYS A 393 -0.57 8.87 27.93
CA LYS A 393 0.71 8.27 28.27
C LYS A 393 1.43 7.81 27.00
N PRO A 394 2.75 8.09 26.86
CA PRO A 394 3.50 7.71 25.67
C PRO A 394 3.82 6.21 25.60
N LYS A 395 3.76 5.51 26.75
CA LYS A 395 4.02 4.06 26.89
C LYS A 395 3.35 3.51 28.14
N ALA A 396 3.20 2.19 28.22
CA ALA A 396 2.83 1.53 29.47
C ALA A 396 3.90 1.80 30.55
N TYR A 397 3.47 2.00 31.77
CA TYR A 397 4.40 1.98 32.90
C TYR A 397 4.68 0.54 33.27
N THR A 398 5.93 0.13 33.23
CA THR A 398 6.44 -1.08 33.85
C THR A 398 6.71 -0.81 35.29
#